data_ce52a1537cb6ab6c1f76ab1a95658308
#
_entry.id   ce52a1537cb6ab6c1f76ab1a95658308
#
_cell.length_a   1.000
_cell.length_b   1.000
_cell.length_c   1.000
_cell.angle_alpha   90.00
_cell.angle_beta   90.00
_cell.angle_gamma   90.00
#
_symmetry.space_group_name_H-M   'P 1'
#
loop_
_entity.id
_entity.type
_entity.pdbx_description
1 polymer ?
#
loop_
_entity_poly.entity_id
_entity_poly.type
_entity_poly.pdbx_seq_one_letter_code
_entity_poly.pdbx_strand_id
1 'polypeptide(L)'
;GPGLDEGTISSAALLGLPELAWMSVNLHGIRAEVLVREAVPAPEVDDEEQVGSIVARSSGIVTHIEPLSGEALVAQGDTVLAGEVLISGAVTLDAPQYSELENLGQILVRAQGQVFARTWHTMTASIPLEAQVKSYTGEKASRWTLSILGHRIDFFGKSGISFPEYDKITDTWALTLPGGREMPLALSRETCRAYTIAAAPVDADAAERLLEERLLEALRARLGDGEVVHTSFSSAQRDGRLEVTLQAECTEEIGRFVPLE
;
A
#
# COMPACT_ATOMS: atom_id res chain seq x y z
N GLY A 1 -9.14 -0.29 -38.82
CA GLY A 1 -10.27 -1.19 -39.08
C GLY A 1 -11.58 -0.47 -38.83
N PRO A 2 -12.67 -0.84 -39.46
CA PRO A 2 -13.95 -0.17 -39.28
C PRO A 2 -14.48 -0.44 -37.86
N GLY A 3 -14.68 0.63 -37.07
CA GLY A 3 -15.63 0.61 -35.98
C GLY A 3 -15.16 0.23 -34.58
N LEU A 4 -13.93 0.59 -34.17
CA LEU A 4 -13.64 0.68 -32.73
C LEU A 4 -14.18 2.05 -32.25
N ASP A 5 -15.34 2.02 -31.63
CA ASP A 5 -15.88 3.20 -30.96
C ASP A 5 -15.20 3.35 -29.58
N GLU A 6 -14.38 4.40 -29.44
CA GLU A 6 -13.63 4.72 -28.23
C GLU A 6 -14.54 4.83 -27.01
N GLY A 7 -15.74 5.38 -27.19
CA GLY A 7 -16.75 5.51 -26.15
C GLY A 7 -17.32 4.17 -25.67
N THR A 8 -17.55 3.25 -26.59
CA THR A 8 -18.06 1.89 -26.25
C THR A 8 -17.01 1.09 -25.47
N ILE A 9 -15.72 1.22 -25.84
CA ILE A 9 -14.61 0.53 -25.13
C ILE A 9 -14.49 1.10 -23.72
N SER A 10 -14.48 2.42 -23.57
CA SER A 10 -14.38 3.09 -22.26
C SER A 10 -15.53 2.73 -21.36
N SER A 11 -16.76 2.72 -21.88
CA SER A 11 -17.97 2.35 -21.13
C SER A 11 -17.97 0.88 -20.71
N ALA A 12 -17.59 -0.03 -21.60
CA ALA A 12 -17.49 -1.46 -21.28
C ALA A 12 -16.43 -1.76 -20.22
N ALA A 13 -15.28 -1.06 -20.27
CA ALA A 13 -14.23 -1.20 -19.29
C ALA A 13 -14.64 -0.66 -17.91
N LEU A 14 -15.33 0.49 -17.84
CA LEU A 14 -15.86 1.05 -16.59
C LEU A 14 -16.92 0.15 -15.94
N LEU A 15 -17.74 -0.54 -16.75
CA LEU A 15 -18.69 -1.51 -16.23
C LEU A 15 -18.03 -2.79 -15.71
N GLY A 16 -16.90 -3.18 -16.30
CA GLY A 16 -16.17 -4.40 -15.93
C GLY A 16 -15.15 -4.22 -14.80
N LEU A 17 -14.74 -2.98 -14.50
CA LEU A 17 -13.69 -2.64 -13.53
C LEU A 17 -14.21 -1.57 -12.56
N PRO A 18 -14.85 -1.98 -11.45
CA PRO A 18 -15.41 -1.04 -10.47
C PRO A 18 -14.36 -0.19 -9.76
N GLU A 19 -13.09 -0.58 -9.86
CA GLU A 19 -11.94 0.17 -9.32
C GLU A 19 -11.62 1.44 -10.13
N LEU A 20 -12.22 1.63 -11.32
CA LEU A 20 -11.99 2.78 -12.17
C LEU A 20 -13.13 3.80 -12.05
N ALA A 21 -12.77 5.05 -11.70
CA ALA A 21 -13.70 6.18 -11.72
C ALA A 21 -13.91 6.74 -13.13
N TRP A 22 -12.86 6.68 -13.95
CA TRP A 22 -12.89 7.25 -15.29
C TRP A 22 -11.81 6.60 -16.18
N MET A 23 -12.15 6.47 -17.46
CA MET A 23 -11.26 5.95 -18.47
C MET A 23 -11.47 6.68 -19.81
N SER A 24 -10.39 7.00 -20.50
CA SER A 24 -10.40 7.50 -21.86
C SER A 24 -9.44 6.72 -22.72
N VAL A 25 -9.86 6.40 -23.93
CA VAL A 25 -9.05 5.75 -24.95
C VAL A 25 -8.88 6.73 -26.10
N ASN A 26 -7.64 7.14 -26.37
CA ASN A 26 -7.31 8.03 -27.48
C ASN A 26 -6.56 7.22 -28.57
N LEU A 27 -7.08 7.20 -29.77
CA LEU A 27 -6.46 6.50 -30.89
C LEU A 27 -5.69 7.47 -31.78
N HIS A 28 -4.36 7.25 -31.87
CA HIS A 28 -3.48 8.01 -32.75
C HIS A 28 -2.87 7.05 -33.80
N GLY A 29 -3.58 6.89 -34.93
CA GLY A 29 -3.15 5.98 -35.99
C GLY A 29 -3.14 4.52 -35.54
N ILE A 30 -1.98 3.94 -35.32
CA ILE A 30 -1.78 2.55 -34.83
C ILE A 30 -1.49 2.48 -33.34
N ARG A 31 -1.48 3.61 -32.66
CA ARG A 31 -1.20 3.72 -31.22
C ARG A 31 -2.49 4.07 -30.47
N ALA A 32 -2.78 3.27 -29.45
CA ALA A 32 -3.82 3.56 -28.48
C ALA A 32 -3.18 4.08 -27.18
N GLU A 33 -3.64 5.21 -26.70
CA GLU A 33 -3.29 5.76 -25.40
C GLU A 33 -4.50 5.59 -24.49
N VAL A 34 -4.30 4.93 -23.36
CA VAL A 34 -5.34 4.68 -22.37
C VAL A 34 -5.01 5.47 -21.12
N LEU A 35 -5.90 6.42 -20.79
CA LEU A 35 -5.83 7.20 -19.57
C LEU A 35 -6.86 6.64 -18.59
N VAL A 36 -6.45 6.34 -17.37
CA VAL A 36 -7.32 5.81 -16.32
C VAL A 36 -7.21 6.65 -15.06
N ARG A 37 -8.31 6.72 -14.32
CA ARG A 37 -8.35 7.31 -12.98
C ARG A 37 -9.02 6.31 -12.06
N GLU A 38 -8.36 5.96 -10.98
CA GLU A 38 -8.88 5.07 -9.95
C GLU A 38 -10.08 5.71 -9.22
N ALA A 39 -11.05 4.88 -8.87
CA ALA A 39 -12.16 5.28 -8.02
C ALA A 39 -11.64 5.44 -6.58
N VAL A 40 -11.93 6.59 -5.97
CA VAL A 40 -11.78 6.74 -4.53
C VAL A 40 -13.02 6.14 -3.91
N PRO A 41 -12.92 5.06 -3.10
CA PRO A 41 -14.08 4.51 -2.42
C PRO A 41 -14.73 5.61 -1.57
N ALA A 42 -16.07 5.66 -1.59
CA ALA A 42 -16.79 6.56 -0.70
C ALA A 42 -16.42 6.20 0.75
N PRO A 43 -16.16 7.19 1.62
CA PRO A 43 -15.95 6.90 3.03
C PRO A 43 -17.16 6.14 3.57
N GLU A 44 -16.89 5.15 4.41
CA GLU A 44 -17.97 4.44 5.11
C GLU A 44 -18.80 5.48 5.88
N VAL A 45 -20.10 5.50 5.60
CA VAL A 45 -21.03 6.37 6.33
C VAL A 45 -21.31 5.65 7.65
N ASP A 46 -20.75 6.19 8.73
CA ASP A 46 -21.08 5.72 10.06
C ASP A 46 -22.57 5.93 10.32
N ASP A 47 -23.29 4.86 10.60
CA ASP A 47 -24.69 4.94 11.01
C ASP A 47 -24.75 5.44 12.46
N GLU A 48 -25.10 6.72 12.62
CA GLU A 48 -25.16 7.40 13.95
C GLU A 48 -26.22 6.79 14.87
N GLU A 49 -27.22 6.09 14.33
CA GLU A 49 -28.27 5.43 15.10
C GLU A 49 -27.85 4.07 15.66
N GLN A 50 -26.71 3.53 15.19
CA GLN A 50 -26.25 2.22 15.57
C GLN A 50 -25.68 2.25 17.01
N VAL A 51 -26.31 1.50 17.92
CA VAL A 51 -25.82 1.35 19.31
C VAL A 51 -24.60 0.44 19.35
N GLY A 52 -23.64 0.73 20.22
CA GLY A 52 -22.42 -0.05 20.31
C GLY A 52 -21.44 0.49 21.34
N SER A 53 -20.34 -0.22 21.52
CA SER A 53 -19.30 0.08 22.50
C SER A 53 -17.98 0.41 21.84
N ILE A 54 -17.09 1.13 22.52
CA ILE A 54 -15.71 1.32 22.10
C ILE A 54 -14.86 0.24 22.75
N VAL A 55 -14.15 -0.54 21.92
CA VAL A 55 -13.25 -1.62 22.34
C VAL A 55 -11.82 -1.29 21.99
N ALA A 56 -10.86 -1.85 22.74
CA ALA A 56 -9.45 -1.70 22.47
C ALA A 56 -9.03 -2.46 21.19
N ARG A 57 -8.42 -1.78 20.23
CA ARG A 57 -7.79 -2.41 19.05
C ARG A 57 -6.40 -2.99 19.35
N SER A 58 -5.73 -2.46 20.38
CA SER A 58 -4.39 -2.85 20.81
C SER A 58 -4.33 -2.94 22.34
N SER A 59 -3.50 -3.85 22.87
CA SER A 59 -3.22 -3.91 24.30
C SER A 59 -2.25 -2.80 24.71
N GLY A 60 -2.47 -2.22 25.90
CA GLY A 60 -1.64 -1.12 26.37
C GLY A 60 -2.00 -0.64 27.76
N ILE A 61 -1.39 0.48 28.17
CA ILE A 61 -1.70 1.17 29.41
C ILE A 61 -2.39 2.48 29.04
N VAL A 62 -3.61 2.68 29.51
CA VAL A 62 -4.42 3.87 29.22
C VAL A 62 -3.70 5.11 29.77
N THR A 63 -3.41 6.06 28.89
CA THR A 63 -2.79 7.35 29.24
C THR A 63 -3.83 8.46 29.36
N HIS A 64 -4.89 8.39 28.56
CA HIS A 64 -5.97 9.37 28.56
C HIS A 64 -7.25 8.73 28.04
N ILE A 65 -8.37 9.09 28.65
CA ILE A 65 -9.72 8.70 28.22
C ILE A 65 -10.65 9.89 28.27
N GLU A 66 -11.40 10.12 27.19
CA GLU A 66 -12.39 11.19 27.09
C GLU A 66 -13.69 10.61 26.51
N PRO A 67 -14.61 10.12 27.39
CA PRO A 67 -15.90 9.61 26.96
C PRO A 67 -16.83 10.77 26.61
N LEU A 68 -17.39 10.78 25.41
CA LEU A 68 -18.43 11.76 24.99
C LEU A 68 -19.84 11.20 25.17
N SER A 69 -20.00 9.89 24.96
CA SER A 69 -21.26 9.17 25.14
C SER A 69 -20.95 7.73 25.54
N GLY A 70 -21.77 7.16 26.40
CA GLY A 70 -21.54 5.83 26.97
C GLY A 70 -20.93 5.91 28.39
N GLU A 71 -20.67 4.75 28.97
CA GLU A 71 -20.11 4.60 30.32
C GLU A 71 -18.64 4.11 30.19
N ALA A 72 -17.68 4.88 30.72
CA ALA A 72 -16.28 4.49 30.75
C ALA A 72 -16.06 3.35 31.74
N LEU A 73 -15.54 2.22 31.26
CA LEU A 73 -15.25 1.05 32.12
C LEU A 73 -13.78 1.00 32.57
N VAL A 74 -12.92 1.86 32.00
CA VAL A 74 -11.50 1.94 32.31
C VAL A 74 -11.11 3.37 32.67
N ALA A 75 -10.02 3.51 33.39
CA ALA A 75 -9.48 4.81 33.84
C ALA A 75 -8.02 4.96 33.39
N GLN A 76 -7.49 6.19 33.50
CA GLN A 76 -6.09 6.46 33.27
C GLN A 76 -5.21 5.62 34.21
N GLY A 77 -4.22 4.92 33.64
CA GLY A 77 -3.32 4.03 34.35
C GLY A 77 -3.70 2.54 34.27
N ASP A 78 -4.91 2.22 33.83
CA ASP A 78 -5.36 0.85 33.68
C ASP A 78 -4.66 0.16 32.53
N THR A 79 -4.41 -1.14 32.70
CA THR A 79 -3.88 -2.01 31.64
C THR A 79 -5.05 -2.68 30.94
N VAL A 80 -5.10 -2.55 29.62
CA VAL A 80 -6.17 -3.09 28.78
C VAL A 80 -5.61 -4.08 27.75
N LEU A 81 -6.44 -5.05 27.41
CA LEU A 81 -6.14 -6.03 26.37
C LEU A 81 -6.90 -5.73 25.08
N ALA A 82 -6.33 -6.12 23.95
CA ALA A 82 -7.03 -5.99 22.68
C ALA A 82 -8.37 -6.75 22.73
N GLY A 83 -9.47 -6.09 22.32
CA GLY A 83 -10.83 -6.60 22.39
C GLY A 83 -11.58 -6.26 23.67
N GLU A 84 -10.94 -5.67 24.67
CA GLU A 84 -11.58 -5.24 25.92
C GLU A 84 -12.45 -4.00 25.70
N VAL A 85 -13.61 -3.95 26.35
CA VAL A 85 -14.53 -2.80 26.26
C VAL A 85 -13.97 -1.65 27.10
N LEU A 86 -13.75 -0.52 26.45
CA LEU A 86 -13.23 0.70 27.08
C LEU A 86 -14.35 1.66 27.48
N ILE A 87 -15.32 1.86 26.59
CA ILE A 87 -16.51 2.66 26.82
C ILE A 87 -17.72 1.82 26.40
N SER A 88 -18.58 1.54 27.37
CA SER A 88 -19.78 0.73 27.14
C SER A 88 -20.90 1.58 26.53
N GLY A 89 -21.56 1.02 25.50
CA GLY A 89 -22.80 1.57 24.98
C GLY A 89 -24.05 1.25 25.84
N ALA A 90 -23.93 0.34 26.82
CA ALA A 90 -24.96 0.07 27.79
C ALA A 90 -24.70 0.93 29.04
N VAL A 91 -25.52 1.94 29.22
CA VAL A 91 -25.42 2.90 30.37
C VAL A 91 -26.46 2.56 31.40
N THR A 92 -26.02 2.35 32.63
CA THR A 92 -26.91 2.11 33.75
C THR A 92 -27.45 3.45 34.27
N LEU A 93 -28.78 3.56 34.39
CA LEU A 93 -29.43 4.75 34.95
C LEU A 93 -29.63 4.54 36.44
N ASP A 94 -28.84 5.23 37.22
CA ASP A 94 -29.03 5.27 38.68
C ASP A 94 -30.25 6.10 39.03
N ALA A 95 -31.03 5.61 40.00
CA ALA A 95 -32.14 6.35 40.50
C ALA A 95 -31.68 7.57 41.32
N PRO A 96 -32.42 8.70 41.30
CA PRO A 96 -32.08 9.85 42.12
C PRO A 96 -32.01 9.48 43.64
N GLN A 97 -31.08 10.10 44.35
CA GLN A 97 -30.69 9.80 45.73
C GLN A 97 -31.84 9.77 46.76
N TYR A 98 -33.04 10.23 46.38
CA TYR A 98 -34.25 10.27 47.21
C TYR A 98 -35.42 9.47 46.61
N SER A 99 -35.15 8.59 45.65
CA SER A 99 -36.17 7.73 45.02
C SER A 99 -36.23 6.39 45.74
N GLU A 100 -37.45 5.85 45.93
CA GLU A 100 -37.64 4.47 46.43
C GLU A 100 -37.26 3.40 45.40
N LEU A 101 -36.86 3.79 44.17
CA LEU A 101 -36.44 2.93 43.11
C LEU A 101 -34.91 2.77 43.14
N GLU A 102 -34.42 1.56 43.25
CA GLU A 102 -32.98 1.26 43.29
C GLU A 102 -32.30 1.31 41.94
N ASN A 103 -33.06 1.11 40.84
CA ASN A 103 -32.51 1.08 39.48
C ASN A 103 -33.57 1.45 38.43
N LEU A 104 -33.26 2.37 37.52
CA LEU A 104 -34.15 2.76 36.41
C LEU A 104 -33.97 1.94 35.15
N GLY A 105 -33.04 0.94 35.17
CA GLY A 105 -32.75 0.11 34.02
C GLY A 105 -31.50 0.54 33.26
N GLN A 106 -31.30 -0.02 32.11
CA GLN A 106 -30.20 0.30 31.18
C GLN A 106 -30.74 0.92 29.90
N ILE A 107 -30.05 1.94 29.42
CA ILE A 107 -30.25 2.47 28.06
C ILE A 107 -29.07 2.05 27.16
N LEU A 108 -29.41 1.80 25.93
CA LEU A 108 -28.39 1.51 24.90
C LEU A 108 -28.15 2.77 24.10
N VAL A 109 -26.90 3.18 24.03
CA VAL A 109 -26.44 4.33 23.26
C VAL A 109 -25.29 3.95 22.33
N ARG A 110 -25.01 4.77 21.34
CA ARG A 110 -23.75 4.71 20.62
C ARG A 110 -22.65 5.26 21.52
N ALA A 111 -21.73 4.42 21.95
CA ALA A 111 -20.56 4.89 22.68
C ALA A 111 -19.69 5.75 21.76
N GLN A 112 -19.28 6.92 22.27
CA GLN A 112 -18.38 7.85 21.59
C GLN A 112 -17.34 8.34 22.58
N GLY A 113 -16.12 8.56 22.09
CA GLY A 113 -15.02 9.06 22.91
C GLY A 113 -13.68 8.65 22.32
N GLN A 114 -12.62 9.18 22.92
CA GLN A 114 -11.23 8.87 22.55
C GLN A 114 -10.53 8.20 23.72
N VAL A 115 -9.74 7.19 23.42
CA VAL A 115 -8.94 6.48 24.42
C VAL A 115 -7.52 6.32 23.88
N PHE A 116 -6.59 7.01 24.52
CA PHE A 116 -5.16 6.93 24.20
C PHE A 116 -4.48 6.00 25.18
N ALA A 117 -3.58 5.18 24.65
CA ALA A 117 -2.79 4.27 25.46
C ALA A 117 -1.32 4.25 25.01
N ARG A 118 -0.49 3.88 25.95
CA ARG A 118 0.90 3.50 25.71
C ARG A 118 0.91 2.06 25.25
N THR A 119 1.43 1.84 24.04
CA THR A 119 1.47 0.52 23.39
C THR A 119 2.91 0.16 23.00
N TRP A 120 3.17 -1.13 22.80
CA TRP A 120 4.49 -1.64 22.41
C TRP A 120 4.37 -2.40 21.10
N HIS A 121 5.21 -2.02 20.14
CA HIS A 121 5.28 -2.65 18.83
C HIS A 121 6.64 -3.30 18.63
N THR A 122 6.64 -4.55 18.16
CA THR A 122 7.83 -5.24 17.73
C THR A 122 7.70 -5.56 16.25
N MET A 123 8.65 -5.11 15.46
CA MET A 123 8.69 -5.33 14.00
C MET A 123 10.05 -5.84 13.61
N THR A 124 10.11 -6.82 12.70
CA THR A 124 11.35 -7.42 12.24
C THR A 124 11.39 -7.38 10.71
N ALA A 125 12.55 -7.03 10.17
CA ALA A 125 12.82 -7.08 8.74
C ALA A 125 14.17 -7.76 8.49
N SER A 126 14.31 -8.44 7.35
CA SER A 126 15.55 -9.12 7.01
C SER A 126 15.91 -8.99 5.54
N ILE A 127 17.21 -8.94 5.26
CA ILE A 127 17.77 -8.87 3.91
C ILE A 127 18.88 -9.92 3.77
N PRO A 128 19.03 -10.59 2.61
CA PRO A 128 20.17 -11.46 2.36
C PRO A 128 21.46 -10.62 2.26
N LEU A 129 22.56 -11.14 2.81
CA LEU A 129 23.89 -10.51 2.75
C LEU A 129 24.60 -10.75 1.42
N GLU A 130 24.02 -11.58 0.55
CA GLU A 130 24.47 -11.77 -0.82
C GLU A 130 23.37 -11.32 -1.80
N ALA A 131 23.69 -10.43 -2.70
CA ALA A 131 22.79 -9.98 -3.75
C ALA A 131 23.27 -10.50 -5.11
N GLN A 132 22.33 -10.92 -5.94
CA GLN A 132 22.62 -11.20 -7.34
C GLN A 132 22.65 -9.90 -8.12
N VAL A 133 23.83 -9.50 -8.58
CA VAL A 133 24.04 -8.24 -9.30
C VAL A 133 24.26 -8.55 -10.77
N LYS A 134 23.51 -7.86 -11.62
CA LYS A 134 23.71 -7.88 -13.06
C LYS A 134 24.94 -7.07 -13.41
N SER A 135 25.91 -7.68 -14.08
CA SER A 135 27.07 -7.01 -14.66
C SER A 135 27.02 -7.11 -16.18
N TYR A 136 26.95 -5.99 -16.87
CA TYR A 136 26.95 -5.96 -18.32
C TYR A 136 28.36 -6.31 -18.86
N THR A 137 28.41 -7.31 -19.71
CA THR A 137 29.69 -7.77 -20.32
C THR A 137 30.24 -6.80 -21.36
N GLY A 138 29.43 -5.82 -21.79
CA GLY A 138 29.75 -4.89 -22.87
C GLY A 138 29.36 -5.39 -24.25
N GLU A 139 29.06 -6.68 -24.39
CA GLU A 139 28.58 -7.24 -25.64
C GLU A 139 27.17 -6.79 -25.99
N LYS A 140 26.96 -6.39 -27.24
CA LYS A 140 25.67 -5.88 -27.74
C LYS A 140 25.38 -6.47 -29.09
N ALA A 141 24.13 -6.86 -29.31
CA ALA A 141 23.59 -7.23 -30.59
C ALA A 141 22.43 -6.32 -30.96
N SER A 142 22.40 -5.78 -32.16
CA SER A 142 21.30 -4.91 -32.61
C SER A 142 20.61 -5.50 -33.81
N ARG A 143 19.27 -5.45 -33.80
CA ARG A 143 18.42 -5.85 -34.92
C ARG A 143 17.57 -4.65 -35.33
N TRP A 144 17.42 -4.43 -36.60
CA TRP A 144 16.61 -3.40 -37.19
C TRP A 144 15.37 -4.00 -37.85
N THR A 145 14.23 -3.41 -37.62
CA THR A 145 12.96 -3.82 -38.21
C THR A 145 12.29 -2.59 -38.79
N LEU A 146 11.93 -2.67 -40.07
CA LEU A 146 11.12 -1.66 -40.75
C LEU A 146 9.67 -2.15 -40.84
N SER A 147 8.75 -1.36 -40.33
CA SER A 147 7.31 -1.62 -40.45
C SER A 147 6.72 -0.69 -41.48
N ILE A 148 6.12 -1.23 -42.54
CA ILE A 148 5.46 -0.49 -43.61
C ILE A 148 4.06 -1.03 -43.79
N LEU A 149 3.03 -0.22 -43.62
CA LEU A 149 1.60 -0.58 -43.79
C LEU A 149 1.22 -1.87 -43.02
N GLY A 150 1.81 -2.11 -41.86
CA GLY A 150 1.59 -3.32 -41.06
C GLY A 150 2.45 -4.52 -41.39
N HIS A 151 3.25 -4.44 -42.46
CA HIS A 151 4.23 -5.47 -42.82
C HIS A 151 5.59 -5.21 -42.15
N ARG A 152 6.16 -6.22 -41.49
CA ARG A 152 7.47 -6.16 -40.86
C ARG A 152 8.53 -6.72 -41.80
N ILE A 153 9.62 -5.96 -41.99
CA ILE A 153 10.81 -6.36 -42.74
C ILE A 153 11.99 -6.26 -41.77
N ASP A 154 12.56 -7.39 -41.42
CA ASP A 154 13.72 -7.45 -40.54
C ASP A 154 15.01 -7.29 -41.35
N PHE A 155 15.82 -6.27 -41.00
CA PHE A 155 17.13 -6.03 -41.59
C PHE A 155 18.20 -6.49 -40.60
N PHE A 156 19.21 -7.21 -41.14
CA PHE A 156 20.39 -7.65 -40.39
C PHE A 156 20.08 -8.49 -39.16
N GLY A 157 20.04 -9.79 -39.33
CA GLY A 157 20.04 -10.69 -38.19
C GLY A 157 19.55 -12.10 -38.46
N LYS A 158 20.30 -12.85 -39.22
CA LYS A 158 20.22 -14.33 -39.20
C LYS A 158 21.00 -14.97 -38.05
N SER A 159 21.74 -14.18 -37.26
CA SER A 159 22.36 -14.65 -36.04
C SER A 159 21.37 -14.60 -34.93
N GLY A 160 20.93 -15.75 -34.42
CA GLY A 160 20.23 -15.82 -33.14
C GLY A 160 21.07 -15.10 -32.10
N ILE A 161 20.42 -14.47 -31.14
CA ILE A 161 21.08 -13.85 -30.00
C ILE A 161 21.75 -15.00 -29.25
N SER A 162 23.08 -15.05 -29.28
CA SER A 162 23.88 -16.12 -28.64
C SER A 162 24.12 -15.85 -27.16
N PHE A 163 23.53 -14.80 -26.61
CA PHE A 163 23.68 -14.46 -25.16
C PHE A 163 22.73 -15.31 -24.32
N PRO A 164 23.22 -16.02 -23.31
CA PRO A 164 22.37 -16.79 -22.41
C PRO A 164 21.43 -15.86 -21.58
N GLU A 165 21.95 -14.68 -21.17
CA GLU A 165 21.24 -13.67 -20.39
C GLU A 165 21.45 -12.30 -21.06
N TYR A 166 20.35 -11.60 -21.34
CA TYR A 166 20.41 -10.27 -21.96
C TYR A 166 19.18 -9.42 -21.64
N ASP A 167 19.38 -8.13 -21.56
CA ASP A 167 18.31 -7.15 -21.52
C ASP A 167 18.03 -6.62 -22.92
N LYS A 168 16.75 -6.52 -23.27
CA LYS A 168 16.25 -6.08 -24.57
C LYS A 168 15.70 -4.67 -24.46
N ILE A 169 16.23 -3.75 -25.25
CA ILE A 169 15.78 -2.37 -25.37
C ILE A 169 15.29 -2.16 -26.80
N THR A 170 14.08 -1.68 -26.97
CA THR A 170 13.50 -1.39 -28.29
C THR A 170 13.28 0.11 -28.42
N ASP A 171 13.98 0.72 -29.36
CA ASP A 171 13.78 2.10 -29.78
C ASP A 171 12.95 2.09 -31.07
N THR A 172 11.87 2.88 -31.13
CA THR A 172 11.02 2.96 -32.32
C THR A 172 10.91 4.42 -32.78
N TRP A 173 11.16 4.65 -34.06
CA TRP A 173 11.01 5.93 -34.72
C TRP A 173 9.91 5.83 -35.76
N ALA A 174 8.83 6.58 -35.58
CA ALA A 174 7.77 6.73 -36.57
C ALA A 174 8.01 8.01 -37.39
N LEU A 175 7.73 7.94 -38.69
CA LEU A 175 7.84 9.09 -39.56
C LEU A 175 6.53 9.92 -39.45
N THR A 176 6.67 11.17 -39.05
CA THR A 176 5.56 12.13 -38.98
C THR A 176 5.66 13.13 -40.14
N LEU A 177 4.54 13.37 -40.82
CA LEU A 177 4.43 14.42 -41.87
C LEU A 177 4.32 15.81 -41.26
N PRO A 178 4.73 16.87 -42.00
CA PRO A 178 4.40 18.25 -41.62
C PRO A 178 2.87 18.37 -41.46
N GLY A 179 2.41 18.64 -40.24
CA GLY A 179 0.99 18.66 -39.88
C GLY A 179 0.58 17.61 -38.83
N GLY A 180 1.56 16.88 -38.27
CA GLY A 180 1.33 15.96 -37.13
C GLY A 180 0.71 14.60 -37.48
N ARG A 181 0.55 14.26 -38.77
CA ARG A 181 0.03 12.97 -39.21
C ARG A 181 1.13 11.94 -39.22
N GLU A 182 1.00 10.89 -38.45
CA GLU A 182 1.92 9.75 -38.46
C GLU A 182 1.70 8.93 -39.74
N MET A 183 2.81 8.63 -40.42
CA MET A 183 2.78 7.68 -41.53
C MET A 183 2.81 6.25 -41.00
N PRO A 184 2.21 5.27 -41.68
CA PRO A 184 2.31 3.86 -41.35
C PRO A 184 3.69 3.29 -41.72
N LEU A 185 4.73 4.03 -41.33
CA LEU A 185 6.13 3.73 -41.52
C LEU A 185 6.89 3.93 -40.23
N ALA A 186 7.42 2.86 -39.64
CA ALA A 186 8.18 2.93 -38.40
C ALA A 186 9.47 2.09 -38.55
N LEU A 187 10.56 2.66 -38.07
CA LEU A 187 11.86 1.98 -37.97
C LEU A 187 12.06 1.64 -36.47
N SER A 188 12.24 0.38 -36.15
CA SER A 188 12.55 -0.09 -34.81
C SER A 188 13.95 -0.66 -34.74
N ARG A 189 14.68 -0.29 -33.71
CA ARG A 189 15.97 -0.91 -33.37
C ARG A 189 15.81 -1.66 -32.05
N GLU A 190 16.02 -2.94 -32.07
CA GLU A 190 16.08 -3.81 -30.92
C GLU A 190 17.55 -4.00 -30.55
N THR A 191 17.95 -3.58 -29.35
CA THR A 191 19.32 -3.74 -28.87
C THR A 191 19.29 -4.70 -27.68
N CYS A 192 19.98 -5.82 -27.81
CA CYS A 192 20.21 -6.79 -26.75
C CYS A 192 21.56 -6.53 -26.12
N ARG A 193 21.58 -6.34 -24.79
CA ARG A 193 22.81 -6.15 -24.01
C ARG A 193 23.05 -7.39 -23.16
N ALA A 194 24.14 -8.09 -23.38
CA ALA A 194 24.52 -9.25 -22.59
C ALA A 194 24.90 -8.83 -21.16
N TYR A 195 24.47 -9.59 -20.18
CA TYR A 195 24.89 -9.45 -18.80
C TYR A 195 25.22 -10.81 -18.19
N THR A 196 25.97 -10.80 -17.13
CA THR A 196 26.19 -11.94 -16.24
C THR A 196 25.61 -11.63 -14.87
N ILE A 197 25.11 -12.65 -14.20
CA ILE A 197 24.66 -12.53 -12.82
C ILE A 197 25.77 -13.07 -11.94
N ALA A 198 26.27 -12.24 -11.02
CA ALA A 198 27.27 -12.64 -10.05
C ALA A 198 26.75 -12.33 -8.64
N ALA A 199 27.04 -13.21 -7.70
CA ALA A 199 26.80 -12.92 -6.27
C ALA A 199 27.80 -11.86 -5.83
N ALA A 200 27.30 -10.79 -5.25
CA ALA A 200 28.11 -9.74 -4.63
C ALA A 200 27.72 -9.60 -3.16
N PRO A 201 28.69 -9.43 -2.25
CA PRO A 201 28.39 -9.19 -0.87
C PRO A 201 27.68 -7.85 -0.70
N VAL A 202 26.68 -7.82 0.15
CA VAL A 202 25.96 -6.61 0.54
C VAL A 202 26.70 -5.98 1.73
N ASP A 203 26.88 -4.67 1.70
CA ASP A 203 27.42 -3.95 2.85
C ASP A 203 26.42 -4.05 4.01
N ALA A 204 26.83 -4.74 5.08
CA ALA A 204 25.99 -5.01 6.24
C ALA A 204 25.59 -3.72 6.97
N ASP A 205 26.51 -2.75 7.10
CA ASP A 205 26.24 -1.50 7.80
C ASP A 205 25.25 -0.60 7.01
N ALA A 206 25.36 -0.61 5.69
CA ALA A 206 24.42 0.11 4.84
C ALA A 206 23.05 -0.56 4.82
N ALA A 207 23.01 -1.88 4.82
CA ALA A 207 21.78 -2.68 4.86
C ALA A 207 21.04 -2.51 6.20
N GLU A 208 21.78 -2.48 7.33
CA GLU A 208 21.24 -2.24 8.67
C GLU A 208 20.51 -0.89 8.73
N ARG A 209 21.18 0.19 8.34
CA ARG A 209 20.57 1.54 8.31
C ARG A 209 19.32 1.60 7.42
N LEU A 210 19.36 0.95 6.26
CA LEU A 210 18.22 0.88 5.37
C LEU A 210 17.03 0.15 6.01
N LEU A 211 17.29 -0.96 6.72
CA LEU A 211 16.25 -1.72 7.41
C LEU A 211 15.68 -0.93 8.59
N GLU A 212 16.52 -0.23 9.37
CA GLU A 212 16.08 0.64 10.46
C GLU A 212 15.15 1.76 9.95
N GLU A 213 15.53 2.44 8.87
CA GLU A 213 14.72 3.48 8.24
C GLU A 213 13.38 2.93 7.75
N ARG A 214 13.39 1.78 7.07
CA ARG A 214 12.18 1.11 6.57
C ARG A 214 11.26 0.65 7.70
N LEU A 215 11.80 0.14 8.79
CA LEU A 215 11.02 -0.25 9.95
C LEU A 215 10.36 0.96 10.62
N LEU A 216 11.08 2.09 10.72
CA LEU A 216 10.51 3.33 11.24
C LEU A 216 9.40 3.91 10.33
N GLU A 217 9.61 3.89 9.02
CA GLU A 217 8.57 4.30 8.06
C GLU A 217 7.31 3.43 8.19
N ALA A 218 7.50 2.11 8.26
CA ALA A 218 6.39 1.16 8.39
C ALA A 218 5.65 1.33 9.73
N LEU A 219 6.39 1.60 10.83
CA LEU A 219 5.80 1.88 12.13
C LEU A 219 4.94 3.15 12.08
N ARG A 220 5.46 4.25 11.53
CA ARG A 220 4.72 5.52 11.39
C ARG A 220 3.48 5.37 10.53
N ALA A 221 3.58 4.64 9.43
CA ALA A 221 2.42 4.35 8.57
C ALA A 221 1.32 3.54 9.31
N ARG A 222 1.73 2.67 10.24
CA ARG A 222 0.81 1.86 11.05
C ARG A 222 0.15 2.66 12.16
N LEU A 223 0.90 3.57 12.79
CA LEU A 223 0.40 4.38 13.91
C LEU A 223 -0.59 5.47 13.45
N GLY A 224 -0.49 5.94 12.21
CA GLY A 224 -1.27 7.09 11.73
C GLY A 224 -0.94 8.34 12.52
N ASP A 225 -1.90 8.82 13.31
CA ASP A 225 -1.76 10.03 14.14
C ASP A 225 -1.07 9.76 15.49
N GLY A 226 -0.67 8.50 15.77
CA GLY A 226 0.04 8.15 16.99
C GLY A 226 1.48 8.67 17.03
N GLU A 227 2.02 8.81 18.23
CA GLU A 227 3.37 9.32 18.50
C GLU A 227 4.30 8.18 18.96
N VAL A 228 5.52 8.17 18.41
CA VAL A 228 6.59 7.26 18.85
C VAL A 228 7.35 7.90 20.00
N VAL A 229 7.29 7.30 21.19
CA VAL A 229 7.92 7.79 22.41
C VAL A 229 9.36 7.33 22.52
N HIS A 230 9.61 6.04 22.28
CA HIS A 230 10.92 5.44 22.38
C HIS A 230 11.11 4.35 21.34
N THR A 231 12.30 4.21 20.79
CA THR A 231 12.68 3.13 19.88
C THR A 231 13.99 2.52 20.27
N SER A 232 14.10 1.20 20.11
CA SER A 232 15.37 0.47 20.21
C SER A 232 15.48 -0.50 19.06
N PHE A 233 16.70 -0.63 18.52
CA PHE A 233 17.01 -1.56 17.45
C PHE A 233 17.95 -2.64 17.96
N SER A 234 17.78 -3.83 17.45
CA SER A 234 18.73 -4.92 17.61
C SER A 234 18.94 -5.60 16.27
N SER A 235 20.18 -5.90 15.92
CA SER A 235 20.54 -6.58 14.69
C SER A 235 21.20 -7.92 14.98
N ALA A 236 20.94 -8.91 14.10
CA ALA A 236 21.57 -10.22 14.17
C ALA A 236 21.84 -10.73 12.75
N GLN A 237 22.97 -11.38 12.56
CA GLN A 237 23.28 -12.08 11.32
C GLN A 237 23.08 -13.57 11.52
N ARG A 238 22.16 -14.18 10.75
CA ARG A 238 21.85 -15.61 10.79
C ARG A 238 21.65 -16.13 9.36
N ASP A 239 22.19 -17.30 9.07
CA ASP A 239 21.98 -18.00 7.79
C ASP A 239 22.21 -17.14 6.55
N GLY A 240 23.26 -16.29 6.57
CA GLY A 240 23.56 -15.39 5.44
C GLY A 240 22.57 -14.23 5.24
N ARG A 241 21.75 -13.94 6.26
CA ARG A 241 20.81 -12.83 6.30
C ARG A 241 21.14 -11.88 7.46
N LEU A 242 20.93 -10.61 7.23
CA LEU A 242 20.87 -9.61 8.28
C LEU A 242 19.42 -9.44 8.69
N GLU A 243 19.15 -9.60 9.96
CA GLU A 243 17.84 -9.41 10.58
C GLU A 243 17.93 -8.23 11.54
N VAL A 244 17.02 -7.26 11.39
CA VAL A 244 16.90 -6.09 12.27
C VAL A 244 15.53 -6.11 12.90
N THR A 245 15.49 -6.01 14.22
CA THR A 245 14.26 -5.93 15.02
C THR A 245 14.16 -4.56 15.65
N LEU A 246 13.06 -3.89 15.38
CA LEU A 246 12.63 -2.65 16.04
C LEU A 246 11.71 -3.00 17.20
N GLN A 247 11.99 -2.46 18.38
CA GLN A 247 11.06 -2.39 19.49
C GLN A 247 10.72 -0.92 19.73
N ALA A 248 9.45 -0.60 19.74
CA ALA A 248 8.98 0.77 19.89
C ALA A 248 7.90 0.87 20.97
N GLU A 249 8.01 1.90 21.79
CA GLU A 249 6.98 2.37 22.69
C GLU A 249 6.28 3.56 22.05
N CYS A 250 4.97 3.49 21.93
CA CYS A 250 4.15 4.47 21.22
C CYS A 250 2.99 4.93 22.08
N THR A 251 2.49 6.12 21.80
CA THR A 251 1.19 6.61 22.31
C THR A 251 0.26 6.70 21.12
N GLU A 252 -0.84 5.97 21.16
CA GLU A 252 -1.81 5.93 20.07
C GLU A 252 -3.25 5.86 20.59
N GLU A 253 -4.19 6.29 19.77
CA GLU A 253 -5.59 6.06 20.03
C GLU A 253 -5.90 4.57 19.81
N ILE A 254 -6.41 3.90 20.84
CA ILE A 254 -6.71 2.46 20.80
C ILE A 254 -8.20 2.16 20.69
N GLY A 255 -9.08 3.17 20.78
CA GLY A 255 -10.52 2.99 20.69
C GLY A 255 -10.97 2.61 19.27
N ARG A 256 -11.86 1.61 19.17
CA ARG A 256 -12.58 1.24 17.96
C ARG A 256 -14.04 0.98 18.31
N PHE A 257 -14.95 1.62 17.57
CA PHE A 257 -16.38 1.34 17.71
C PHE A 257 -16.70 -0.08 17.23
N VAL A 258 -17.51 -0.80 18.01
CA VAL A 258 -18.06 -2.11 17.69
C VAL A 258 -19.56 -2.09 17.99
N PRO A 259 -20.42 -2.36 16.99
CA PRO A 259 -21.86 -2.41 17.20
C PRO A 259 -22.23 -3.56 18.14
N LEU A 260 -23.30 -3.38 18.90
CA LEU A 260 -23.97 -4.45 19.65
C LEU A 260 -24.83 -5.23 18.65
N GLU A 261 -24.60 -6.55 18.55
CA GLU A 261 -25.42 -7.45 17.75
C GLU A 261 -26.78 -7.72 18.43
#